data_de04ea4435cfc4c7736b35707d93817f
#
_entry.id   de04ea4435cfc4c7736b35707d93817f
#
_cell.length_a   1.000
_cell.length_b   1.000
_cell.length_c   1.000
_cell.angle_alpha   90.00
_cell.angle_beta   90.00
_cell.angle_gamma   90.00
#
_symmetry.space_group_name_H-M   'P 1'
#
loop_
_entity.id
_entity.type
_entity.pdbx_description
1 polymer ?
#
loop_
_entity_poly.entity_id
_entity_poly.type
_entity_poly.pdbx_seq_one_letter_code
_entity_poly.pdbx_strand_id
1 'polypeptide(L)'
;MKINVKLTILFLLVAFLGIAPISFIFISRSETIITEKTFEVCFNLASNLSTIAREELLLNNTYEGIEGVMTKLRNLEDDSLNSVYVINKYGIYISDLEQKRVSSKVSQEDIQYFSKIIKPNIHKTKNALGQNMVRYEFPVFLEENDLSSLLLGFVVFEFNEQKLYRAVNQFKRDLLYLSVGLSIFIVIFAYIISRLFSKNIQILSRGVEVIGSGDLSLNLEINSSDEIGDLARNFNTMTVKLREADDFKAALLHSYSKFVPTEFIEFLKKNSVLDITLGDQIEVDMSILFSDIRSFTTISEKMTAEETFKFINSYLHAMGPCVTKQNGFIDKYIGDAIMALFRTPENALDAAIDMLDELYLYNKKRVEKDYEKISIGIGIHTGRLILGIVGSELRIQGTVISDAVNLASRIEGLTKMYGASLLMSEESFNIIEKKEKYYTRIIDRVKVKGKDKPVDVIEILNGNSERIINLKLSTNHLMKDGITRFRERDFRNAIKHFEEILSIDPKDKAANIHLQRSIYFHNHGVPPDWEGVSALNEK
;
A
#
# COMPACT_ATOMS: atom_id res chain seq x y z
N MET A 1 11.16 -0.49 -20.94
CA MET A 1 11.55 0.86 -21.39
C MET A 1 10.73 1.87 -20.59
N LYS A 2 11.36 2.83 -19.92
CA LYS A 2 10.69 3.83 -19.04
C LYS A 2 9.73 4.72 -19.87
N ILE A 3 8.63 5.18 -19.26
CA ILE A 3 7.59 5.98 -19.92
C ILE A 3 8.17 7.23 -20.58
N ASN A 4 9.12 7.91 -19.92
CA ASN A 4 9.79 9.09 -20.49
C ASN A 4 10.48 8.78 -21.81
N VAL A 5 11.14 7.63 -21.94
CA VAL A 5 11.82 7.23 -23.18
C VAL A 5 10.80 6.95 -24.29
N LYS A 6 9.68 6.28 -23.97
CA LYS A 6 8.61 6.03 -24.95
C LYS A 6 7.98 7.31 -25.47
N LEU A 7 7.67 8.25 -24.56
CA LEU A 7 7.11 9.56 -24.94
C LEU A 7 8.09 10.40 -25.76
N THR A 8 9.36 10.45 -25.35
CA THR A 8 10.38 11.17 -26.13
C THR A 8 10.51 10.60 -27.54
N ILE A 9 10.57 9.26 -27.69
CA ILE A 9 10.62 8.61 -29.00
C ILE A 9 9.37 8.92 -29.82
N LEU A 10 8.17 8.88 -29.21
CA LEU A 10 6.93 9.20 -29.91
C LEU A 10 6.93 10.65 -30.42
N PHE A 11 7.30 11.62 -29.60
CA PHE A 11 7.41 13.02 -30.00
C PHE A 11 8.46 13.24 -31.11
N LEU A 12 9.62 12.56 -31.01
CA LEU A 12 10.64 12.60 -32.03
C LEU A 12 10.15 12.01 -33.37
N LEU A 13 9.42 10.92 -33.32
CA LEU A 13 8.86 10.25 -34.48
C LEU A 13 7.82 11.13 -35.17
N VAL A 14 6.93 11.76 -34.42
CA VAL A 14 5.94 12.72 -34.96
C VAL A 14 6.63 13.95 -35.55
N ALA A 15 7.65 14.49 -34.88
CA ALA A 15 8.41 15.64 -35.39
C ALA A 15 9.17 15.28 -36.66
N PHE A 16 9.82 14.14 -36.72
CA PHE A 16 10.54 13.68 -37.89
C PHE A 16 9.62 13.42 -39.08
N LEU A 17 8.49 12.73 -38.86
CA LEU A 17 7.50 12.46 -39.92
C LEU A 17 6.79 13.74 -40.42
N GLY A 18 6.65 14.75 -39.56
CA GLY A 18 6.04 16.03 -39.95
C GLY A 18 7.01 16.99 -40.62
N ILE A 19 8.18 17.23 -40.05
CA ILE A 19 9.08 18.30 -40.46
C ILE A 19 9.98 17.90 -41.63
N ALA A 20 10.56 16.70 -41.62
CA ALA A 20 11.50 16.29 -42.64
C ALA A 20 10.89 16.26 -44.07
N PRO A 21 9.69 15.68 -44.28
CA PRO A 21 9.04 15.72 -45.58
C PRO A 21 8.67 17.14 -46.03
N ILE A 22 8.15 17.96 -45.11
CA ILE A 22 7.75 19.34 -45.41
C ILE A 22 8.97 20.15 -45.79
N SER A 23 10.07 20.06 -45.05
CA SER A 23 11.32 20.75 -45.36
C SER A 23 11.88 20.30 -46.70
N PHE A 24 11.87 19.00 -46.98
CA PHE A 24 12.34 18.46 -48.25
C PHE A 24 11.50 18.95 -49.44
N ILE A 25 10.17 18.89 -49.35
CA ILE A 25 9.25 19.36 -50.38
C ILE A 25 9.43 20.86 -50.60
N PHE A 26 9.57 21.64 -49.51
CA PHE A 26 9.74 23.10 -49.61
C PHE A 26 11.06 23.47 -50.27
N ILE A 27 12.16 22.85 -49.89
CA ILE A 27 13.48 23.06 -50.49
C ILE A 27 13.44 22.70 -51.98
N SER A 28 12.91 21.52 -52.33
CA SER A 28 12.84 21.06 -53.71
C SER A 28 11.97 21.98 -54.59
N ARG A 29 10.80 22.36 -54.07
CA ARG A 29 9.86 23.21 -54.82
C ARG A 29 10.36 24.65 -54.97
N SER A 30 10.99 25.20 -53.94
CA SER A 30 11.61 26.53 -54.00
C SER A 30 12.78 26.55 -54.97
N GLU A 31 13.58 25.49 -55.06
CA GLU A 31 14.66 25.36 -56.05
C GLU A 31 14.11 25.45 -57.48
N THR A 32 13.07 24.65 -57.76
CA THR A 32 12.47 24.63 -59.11
C THR A 32 11.92 26.00 -59.49
N ILE A 33 11.13 26.63 -58.57
CA ILE A 33 10.53 27.95 -58.85
C ILE A 33 11.59 29.03 -59.06
N ILE A 34 12.64 29.09 -58.23
CA ILE A 34 13.68 30.11 -58.35
C ILE A 34 14.48 29.88 -59.63
N THR A 35 14.79 28.63 -59.96
CA THR A 35 15.51 28.28 -61.18
C THR A 35 14.71 28.68 -62.44
N GLU A 36 13.42 28.31 -62.49
CA GLU A 36 12.52 28.66 -63.58
C GLU A 36 12.41 30.19 -63.78
N LYS A 37 12.20 30.93 -62.69
CA LYS A 37 12.11 32.39 -62.71
C LYS A 37 13.39 33.03 -63.16
N THR A 38 14.56 32.53 -62.71
CA THR A 38 15.85 33.06 -63.15
C THR A 38 16.07 32.83 -64.64
N PHE A 39 15.74 31.64 -65.16
CA PHE A 39 15.79 31.35 -66.56
C PHE A 39 14.81 32.21 -67.36
N GLU A 40 13.58 32.43 -66.90
CA GLU A 40 12.60 33.29 -67.54
C GLU A 40 13.11 34.74 -67.72
N VAL A 41 13.74 35.30 -66.66
CA VAL A 41 14.34 36.64 -66.72
C VAL A 41 15.47 36.69 -67.71
N CYS A 42 16.40 35.73 -67.69
CA CYS A 42 17.51 35.67 -68.67
C CYS A 42 17.00 35.50 -70.08
N PHE A 43 15.99 34.65 -70.30
CA PHE A 43 15.37 34.45 -71.61
C PHE A 43 14.71 35.73 -72.12
N ASN A 44 13.97 36.47 -71.29
CA ASN A 44 13.31 37.71 -71.68
C ASN A 44 14.32 38.80 -72.05
N LEU A 45 15.44 38.91 -71.32
CA LEU A 45 16.51 39.85 -71.69
C LEU A 45 17.09 39.53 -73.05
N ALA A 46 17.38 38.23 -73.27
CA ALA A 46 17.93 37.80 -74.57
C ALA A 46 16.93 37.97 -75.71
N SER A 47 15.64 37.68 -75.50
CA SER A 47 14.58 37.88 -76.50
C SER A 47 14.37 39.34 -76.82
N ASN A 48 14.38 40.22 -75.82
CA ASN A 48 14.26 41.67 -76.06
C ASN A 48 15.41 42.23 -76.94
N LEU A 49 16.66 41.83 -76.63
CA LEU A 49 17.80 42.24 -77.40
C LEU A 49 17.73 41.67 -78.83
N SER A 50 17.24 40.45 -79.04
CA SER A 50 17.00 39.82 -80.32
C SER A 50 16.00 40.62 -81.16
N THR A 51 14.95 41.16 -80.56
CA THR A 51 13.95 42.00 -81.23
C THR A 51 14.58 43.31 -81.72
N ILE A 52 15.35 43.98 -80.86
CA ILE A 52 16.06 45.20 -81.24
C ILE A 52 17.11 44.92 -82.34
N ALA A 53 17.86 43.83 -82.20
CA ALA A 53 18.86 43.43 -83.17
C ALA A 53 18.26 43.11 -84.54
N ARG A 54 17.01 42.64 -84.62
CA ARG A 54 16.30 42.40 -85.90
C ARG A 54 16.15 43.67 -86.73
N GLU A 55 15.66 44.73 -86.11
CA GLU A 55 15.45 46.01 -86.80
C GLU A 55 16.77 46.59 -87.28
N GLU A 56 17.80 46.60 -86.47
CA GLU A 56 19.08 47.23 -86.80
C GLU A 56 19.95 46.39 -87.73
N LEU A 57 19.94 45.08 -87.67
CA LEU A 57 20.65 44.19 -88.58
C LEU A 57 20.03 44.21 -89.99
N LEU A 58 18.70 44.47 -90.09
CA LEU A 58 17.99 44.59 -91.33
C LEU A 58 18.37 45.92 -92.08
N LEU A 59 18.37 47.02 -91.32
CA LEU A 59 18.60 48.36 -91.90
C LEU A 59 20.07 48.64 -92.15
N ASN A 60 21.00 47.86 -91.67
CA ASN A 60 22.46 47.98 -91.78
C ASN A 60 22.94 49.37 -91.34
N ASN A 61 22.30 49.95 -90.28
CA ASN A 61 22.51 51.31 -89.78
C ASN A 61 23.56 51.36 -88.66
N THR A 62 23.62 52.44 -87.90
CA THR A 62 24.61 52.77 -86.88
C THR A 62 24.61 51.85 -85.62
N TYR A 63 23.68 50.89 -85.52
CA TYR A 63 23.51 49.92 -84.40
C TYR A 63 23.35 50.59 -83.05
N GLU A 64 22.77 51.81 -83.00
CA GLU A 64 22.62 52.62 -81.78
C GLU A 64 21.68 51.98 -80.74
N GLY A 65 20.62 51.29 -81.19
CA GLY A 65 19.69 50.57 -80.26
C GLY A 65 20.35 49.39 -79.62
N ILE A 66 21.09 48.56 -80.36
CA ILE A 66 21.86 47.45 -79.81
C ILE A 66 22.89 47.98 -78.82
N GLU A 67 23.66 49.02 -79.12
CA GLU A 67 24.67 49.60 -78.25
C GLU A 67 24.02 50.27 -77.00
N GLY A 68 22.85 50.87 -77.19
CA GLY A 68 22.05 51.38 -76.05
C GLY A 68 21.67 50.32 -75.03
N VAL A 69 21.28 49.11 -75.50
CA VAL A 69 21.00 47.97 -74.63
C VAL A 69 22.30 47.43 -74.04
N MET A 70 23.35 47.28 -74.79
CA MET A 70 24.66 46.83 -74.28
C MET A 70 25.21 47.77 -73.21
N THR A 71 25.04 49.08 -73.37
CA THR A 71 25.42 50.08 -72.38
C THR A 71 24.60 49.91 -71.08
N LYS A 72 23.29 49.67 -71.21
CA LYS A 72 22.47 49.37 -70.06
C LYS A 72 22.87 48.04 -69.33
N LEU A 73 23.15 47.01 -70.14
CA LEU A 73 23.62 45.72 -69.59
C LEU A 73 24.99 45.84 -68.94
N ARG A 74 25.88 46.67 -69.47
CA ARG A 74 27.21 46.95 -68.88
C ARG A 74 27.14 47.68 -67.55
N ASN A 75 26.11 48.54 -67.43
CA ASN A 75 25.83 49.26 -66.15
C ASN A 75 24.99 48.46 -65.16
N LEU A 76 24.49 47.27 -65.51
CA LEU A 76 23.91 46.37 -64.59
C LEU A 76 25.02 45.76 -63.71
N GLU A 77 24.94 45.98 -62.41
CA GLU A 77 25.82 45.32 -61.40
C GLU A 77 25.51 43.84 -61.28
N ASP A 78 25.17 43.15 -62.33
CA ASP A 78 24.88 41.73 -62.31
C ASP A 78 26.12 40.91 -62.65
N ASP A 79 26.82 40.53 -61.62
CA ASP A 79 28.01 39.68 -61.68
C ASP A 79 27.78 38.34 -62.40
N SER A 80 26.52 37.92 -62.60
CA SER A 80 26.20 36.64 -63.24
C SER A 80 26.33 36.70 -64.75
N LEU A 81 26.13 37.87 -65.36
CA LEU A 81 26.28 38.08 -66.78
C LEU A 81 27.77 38.11 -67.14
N ASN A 82 28.20 37.15 -67.93
CA ASN A 82 29.60 37.02 -68.32
C ASN A 82 29.91 37.68 -69.70
N SER A 83 29.04 37.47 -70.64
CA SER A 83 29.24 37.98 -71.98
C SER A 83 27.89 38.14 -72.70
N VAL A 84 27.75 39.21 -73.49
CA VAL A 84 26.64 39.39 -74.43
C VAL A 84 27.23 39.90 -75.75
N TYR A 85 26.81 39.28 -76.80
CA TYR A 85 27.26 39.72 -78.11
C TYR A 85 26.20 39.48 -79.18
N VAL A 86 26.27 40.31 -80.25
CA VAL A 86 25.42 40.21 -81.42
C VAL A 86 26.30 39.94 -82.63
N ILE A 87 25.92 38.94 -83.42
CA ILE A 87 26.65 38.54 -84.66
C ILE A 87 25.72 38.70 -85.86
N ASN A 88 26.20 39.24 -86.98
CA ASN A 88 25.42 39.29 -88.20
C ASN A 88 25.50 37.94 -88.98
N LYS A 89 24.72 37.83 -90.07
CA LYS A 89 24.67 36.64 -90.94
C LYS A 89 26.01 36.24 -91.55
N TYR A 90 26.98 37.16 -91.59
CA TYR A 90 28.31 36.91 -92.12
C TYR A 90 29.32 36.46 -91.04
N GLY A 91 28.86 36.29 -89.81
CA GLY A 91 29.73 35.91 -88.73
C GLY A 91 30.60 37.04 -88.19
N ILE A 92 30.19 38.28 -88.32
CA ILE A 92 30.90 39.44 -87.80
C ILE A 92 30.23 39.90 -86.52
N TYR A 93 31.00 40.10 -85.40
CA TYR A 93 30.51 40.68 -84.16
C TYR A 93 30.10 42.14 -84.38
N ILE A 94 28.81 42.40 -84.26
CA ILE A 94 28.25 43.75 -84.43
C ILE A 94 28.39 44.51 -83.10
N SER A 95 28.12 43.86 -82.00
CA SER A 95 28.30 44.42 -80.68
C SER A 95 28.77 43.36 -79.75
N ASP A 96 29.51 43.73 -78.69
CA ASP A 96 30.05 42.87 -77.63
C ASP A 96 30.05 43.64 -76.33
N LEU A 97 29.61 43.01 -75.25
CA LEU A 97 29.49 43.62 -73.91
C LEU A 97 30.82 44.30 -73.49
N GLU A 98 31.95 43.66 -73.76
CA GLU A 98 33.26 44.18 -73.41
C GLU A 98 33.91 45.01 -74.57
N GLN A 99 33.27 45.13 -75.65
CA GLN A 99 33.76 45.82 -76.91
C GLN A 99 35.04 45.23 -77.54
N LYS A 100 35.48 44.06 -77.03
CA LYS A 100 36.75 43.45 -77.46
C LYS A 100 36.65 42.76 -78.82
N ARG A 101 35.49 42.25 -79.19
CA ARG A 101 35.27 41.41 -80.37
C ARG A 101 34.58 42.14 -81.51
N VAL A 102 34.18 43.43 -81.33
CA VAL A 102 33.46 44.21 -82.31
C VAL A 102 34.27 44.29 -83.66
N SER A 103 33.60 44.08 -84.76
CA SER A 103 34.14 44.02 -86.17
C SER A 103 35.07 42.81 -86.40
N SER A 104 35.34 41.92 -85.42
CA SER A 104 36.07 40.68 -85.66
C SER A 104 35.15 39.61 -86.25
N LYS A 105 35.73 38.57 -86.91
CA LYS A 105 34.97 37.41 -87.37
C LYS A 105 34.96 36.32 -86.35
N VAL A 106 33.82 35.65 -86.22
CA VAL A 106 33.64 34.41 -85.45
C VAL A 106 34.44 33.27 -86.11
N SER A 107 34.88 32.26 -85.31
CA SER A 107 35.58 31.10 -85.87
C SER A 107 34.73 30.35 -86.92
N GLN A 108 35.36 29.64 -87.84
CA GLN A 108 34.61 28.83 -88.83
C GLN A 108 33.79 27.71 -88.15
N GLU A 109 34.25 27.20 -87.09
CA GLU A 109 33.53 26.15 -86.27
C GLU A 109 32.26 26.72 -85.63
N ASP A 110 32.34 27.93 -85.10
CA ASP A 110 31.19 28.63 -84.52
C ASP A 110 30.17 29.04 -85.62
N ILE A 111 30.60 29.46 -86.80
CA ILE A 111 29.69 29.77 -87.93
C ILE A 111 28.90 28.50 -88.30
N GLN A 112 29.57 27.33 -88.44
CA GLN A 112 28.88 26.08 -88.72
C GLN A 112 27.93 25.65 -87.57
N TYR A 113 28.28 25.95 -86.35
CA TYR A 113 27.44 25.69 -85.18
C TYR A 113 26.20 26.60 -85.23
N PHE A 114 26.37 27.91 -85.33
CA PHE A 114 25.26 28.88 -85.39
C PHE A 114 24.31 28.63 -86.58
N SER A 115 24.82 28.21 -87.73
CA SER A 115 23.96 27.90 -88.86
C SER A 115 22.96 26.76 -88.66
N LYS A 116 23.15 25.96 -87.66
CA LYS A 116 22.24 24.85 -87.27
C LYS A 116 21.16 25.29 -86.31
N ILE A 117 21.27 26.47 -85.71
CA ILE A 117 20.33 26.96 -84.68
C ILE A 117 19.18 27.67 -85.38
N ILE A 118 18.02 27.04 -85.38
CA ILE A 118 16.81 27.55 -86.05
C ILE A 118 15.83 28.14 -84.99
N LYS A 119 15.95 27.74 -83.72
CA LYS A 119 15.12 28.21 -82.62
C LYS A 119 16.01 28.63 -81.43
N PRO A 120 15.50 29.51 -80.54
CA PRO A 120 16.24 29.84 -79.36
C PRO A 120 16.74 28.57 -78.66
N ASN A 121 18.05 28.56 -78.37
CA ASN A 121 18.73 27.41 -77.78
C ASN A 121 19.36 27.80 -76.46
N ILE A 122 19.29 26.90 -75.50
CA ILE A 122 19.88 27.07 -74.14
C ILE A 122 20.71 25.84 -73.84
N HIS A 123 21.97 26.03 -73.61
CA HIS A 123 22.82 24.92 -73.25
C HIS A 123 23.95 25.31 -72.29
N LYS A 124 24.47 24.32 -71.60
CA LYS A 124 25.61 24.50 -70.69
C LYS A 124 26.91 24.32 -71.47
N THR A 125 27.81 25.26 -71.31
CA THR A 125 29.14 25.21 -71.88
C THR A 125 30.21 25.55 -70.83
N LYS A 126 31.46 25.51 -71.21
CA LYS A 126 32.57 25.98 -70.37
C LYS A 126 33.32 27.09 -71.07
N ASN A 127 33.68 28.15 -70.33
CA ASN A 127 34.54 29.21 -70.89
C ASN A 127 36.01 28.72 -70.94
N ALA A 128 36.90 29.58 -71.53
CA ALA A 128 38.33 29.30 -71.62
C ALA A 128 39.03 29.04 -70.24
N LEU A 129 38.44 29.49 -69.16
CA LEU A 129 38.91 29.26 -67.74
C LEU A 129 38.33 28.01 -67.13
N GLY A 130 37.57 27.18 -67.86
CA GLY A 130 36.93 25.93 -67.33
C GLY A 130 35.69 26.19 -66.50
N GLN A 131 35.20 27.41 -66.36
CA GLN A 131 33.99 27.73 -65.56
C GLN A 131 32.74 27.32 -66.33
N ASN A 132 31.76 26.78 -65.61
CA ASN A 132 30.48 26.43 -66.21
C ASN A 132 29.68 27.70 -66.55
N MET A 133 29.21 27.75 -67.78
CA MET A 133 28.42 28.85 -68.33
C MET A 133 27.08 28.31 -68.83
N VAL A 134 26.05 29.13 -68.73
CA VAL A 134 24.75 28.89 -69.36
C VAL A 134 24.64 29.89 -70.54
N ARG A 135 24.58 29.35 -71.74
CA ARG A 135 24.55 30.17 -72.98
C ARG A 135 23.13 30.12 -73.53
N TYR A 136 22.59 31.32 -73.78
CA TYR A 136 21.33 31.55 -74.45
C TYR A 136 21.61 32.07 -75.84
N GLU A 137 21.15 31.37 -76.86
CA GLU A 137 21.42 31.66 -78.28
C GLU A 137 20.10 31.92 -79.02
N PHE A 138 19.94 33.12 -79.53
CA PHE A 138 18.74 33.57 -80.22
C PHE A 138 19.06 33.84 -81.65
N PRO A 139 18.56 33.03 -82.60
CA PRO A 139 18.64 33.39 -84.04
C PRO A 139 17.70 34.56 -84.32
N VAL A 140 18.19 35.53 -85.07
CA VAL A 140 17.45 36.73 -85.43
C VAL A 140 17.03 36.59 -86.89
N PHE A 141 15.74 36.36 -87.14
CA PHE A 141 15.12 36.21 -88.42
C PHE A 141 14.42 37.51 -88.86
N LEU A 142 14.21 37.69 -90.18
CA LEU A 142 13.52 38.84 -90.76
C LEU A 142 12.07 38.95 -90.26
N GLU A 143 11.35 37.84 -90.26
CA GLU A 143 9.99 37.77 -89.74
C GLU A 143 9.96 36.95 -88.45
N GLU A 144 9.29 37.49 -87.42
CA GLU A 144 9.12 36.79 -86.16
C GLU A 144 8.19 35.58 -86.33
N ASN A 145 8.64 34.43 -85.94
CA ASN A 145 7.94 33.16 -86.09
C ASN A 145 7.95 32.50 -87.48
N ASP A 146 8.53 33.07 -88.48
CA ASP A 146 8.79 32.39 -89.75
C ASP A 146 10.24 31.88 -89.81
N LEU A 147 10.43 30.59 -89.48
CA LEU A 147 11.74 29.92 -89.51
C LEU A 147 12.29 29.75 -90.96
N SER A 148 11.48 30.04 -92.00
CA SER A 148 11.89 30.04 -93.40
C SER A 148 12.35 31.42 -93.90
N SER A 149 12.17 32.45 -93.07
CA SER A 149 12.60 33.80 -93.38
C SER A 149 14.12 33.94 -93.33
N LEU A 150 14.60 35.04 -93.88
CA LEU A 150 16.05 35.31 -93.99
C LEU A 150 16.68 35.45 -92.57
N LEU A 151 17.70 34.65 -92.30
CA LEU A 151 18.49 34.78 -91.06
C LEU A 151 19.36 36.06 -91.16
N LEU A 152 19.21 36.96 -90.19
CA LEU A 152 19.93 38.23 -90.10
C LEU A 152 21.17 38.13 -89.17
N GLY A 153 21.13 37.30 -88.16
CA GLY A 153 22.21 37.14 -87.21
C GLY A 153 21.83 36.36 -85.98
N PHE A 154 22.60 36.47 -84.89
CA PHE A 154 22.41 35.83 -83.61
C PHE A 154 22.67 36.82 -82.50
N VAL A 155 21.88 36.66 -81.40
CA VAL A 155 22.12 37.29 -80.12
C VAL A 155 22.49 36.19 -79.15
N VAL A 156 23.60 36.37 -78.46
CA VAL A 156 24.09 35.38 -77.48
C VAL A 156 24.31 36.01 -76.13
N PHE A 157 23.77 35.40 -75.13
CA PHE A 157 23.99 35.73 -73.72
C PHE A 157 24.72 34.58 -73.05
N GLU A 158 25.76 34.88 -72.30
CA GLU A 158 26.49 33.91 -71.47
C GLU A 158 26.45 34.31 -70.01
N PHE A 159 25.87 33.44 -69.15
CA PHE A 159 25.82 33.64 -67.71
C PHE A 159 26.75 32.67 -67.05
N ASN A 160 27.45 33.11 -65.96
CA ASN A 160 28.20 32.21 -65.09
C ASN A 160 27.26 31.42 -64.29
N GLU A 161 27.23 30.10 -64.44
CA GLU A 161 26.28 29.19 -63.75
C GLU A 161 26.38 29.32 -62.24
N GLN A 162 27.59 29.37 -61.66
CA GLN A 162 27.77 29.45 -60.23
C GLN A 162 27.26 30.76 -59.63
N LYS A 163 27.48 31.87 -60.31
CA LYS A 163 27.01 33.19 -59.91
C LYS A 163 25.50 33.32 -60.05
N LEU A 164 24.94 32.80 -61.15
CA LEU A 164 23.52 32.81 -61.47
C LEU A 164 22.74 32.07 -60.37
N TYR A 165 23.27 30.93 -59.88
CA TYR A 165 22.63 30.14 -58.78
C TYR A 165 23.10 30.50 -57.36
N ARG A 166 23.92 31.53 -57.17
CA ARG A 166 24.44 31.93 -55.85
C ARG A 166 23.30 32.19 -54.85
N ALA A 167 22.32 33.00 -55.24
CA ALA A 167 21.18 33.34 -54.41
C ALA A 167 20.35 32.08 -54.05
N VAL A 168 20.14 31.17 -55.01
CA VAL A 168 19.44 29.90 -54.79
C VAL A 168 20.19 29.03 -53.81
N ASN A 169 21.49 28.91 -53.96
CA ASN A 169 22.33 28.10 -53.06
C ASN A 169 22.44 28.70 -51.64
N GLN A 170 22.45 30.03 -51.55
CA GLN A 170 22.41 30.70 -50.24
C GLN A 170 21.07 30.45 -49.57
N PHE A 171 19.96 30.63 -50.27
CA PHE A 171 18.63 30.36 -49.75
C PHE A 171 18.47 28.89 -49.29
N LYS A 172 18.99 27.92 -50.04
CA LYS A 172 19.03 26.50 -49.63
C LYS A 172 19.78 26.29 -48.31
N ARG A 173 20.95 26.92 -48.13
CA ARG A 173 21.72 26.83 -46.90
C ARG A 173 20.97 27.41 -45.72
N ASP A 174 20.36 28.56 -45.89
CA ASP A 174 19.61 29.23 -44.81
C ASP A 174 18.41 28.40 -44.36
N LEU A 175 17.68 27.81 -45.31
CA LEU A 175 16.61 26.84 -45.03
C LEU A 175 17.11 25.59 -44.33
N LEU A 176 18.27 25.06 -44.71
CA LEU A 176 18.87 23.91 -44.05
C LEU A 176 19.21 24.25 -42.59
N TYR A 177 19.85 25.39 -42.35
CA TYR A 177 20.17 25.81 -40.96
C TYR A 177 18.92 26.02 -40.11
N LEU A 178 17.88 26.64 -40.69
CA LEU A 178 16.61 26.82 -40.01
C LEU A 178 15.95 25.47 -39.65
N SER A 179 15.93 24.52 -40.57
CA SER A 179 15.34 23.21 -40.36
C SER A 179 16.09 22.39 -39.31
N VAL A 180 17.41 22.45 -39.30
CA VAL A 180 18.26 21.83 -38.27
C VAL A 180 18.03 22.47 -36.90
N GLY A 181 18.01 23.81 -36.82
CA GLY A 181 17.73 24.55 -35.60
C GLY A 181 16.36 24.20 -34.98
N LEU A 182 15.31 24.16 -35.84
CA LEU A 182 13.97 23.79 -35.44
C LEU A 182 13.91 22.34 -34.93
N SER A 183 14.62 21.43 -35.60
CA SER A 183 14.69 20.01 -35.18
C SER A 183 15.33 19.86 -33.80
N ILE A 184 16.46 20.56 -33.55
CA ILE A 184 17.12 20.57 -32.23
C ILE A 184 16.19 21.13 -31.16
N PHE A 185 15.50 22.24 -31.45
CA PHE A 185 14.54 22.84 -30.53
C PHE A 185 13.42 21.85 -30.13
N ILE A 186 12.86 21.17 -31.13
CA ILE A 186 11.79 20.17 -30.86
C ILE A 186 12.30 19.01 -30.04
N VAL A 187 13.52 18.52 -30.29
CA VAL A 187 14.13 17.44 -29.46
C VAL A 187 14.24 17.88 -28.02
N ILE A 188 14.78 19.07 -27.77
CA ILE A 188 14.94 19.61 -26.40
C ILE A 188 13.57 19.79 -25.74
N PHE A 189 12.62 20.39 -26.45
CA PHE A 189 11.26 20.62 -25.96
C PHE A 189 10.53 19.31 -25.62
N ALA A 190 10.60 18.32 -26.51
CA ALA A 190 10.05 17.00 -26.30
C ALA A 190 10.66 16.30 -25.08
N TYR A 191 11.98 16.43 -24.88
CA TYR A 191 12.67 15.89 -23.72
C TYR A 191 12.19 16.54 -22.41
N ILE A 192 12.08 17.85 -22.37
CA ILE A 192 11.61 18.60 -21.19
C ILE A 192 10.17 18.19 -20.83
N ILE A 193 9.27 18.23 -21.80
CA ILE A 193 7.87 17.84 -21.59
C ILE A 193 7.74 16.39 -21.12
N SER A 194 8.42 15.48 -21.80
CA SER A 194 8.43 14.06 -21.42
C SER A 194 8.92 13.84 -19.99
N ARG A 195 9.93 14.60 -19.54
CA ARG A 195 10.48 14.51 -18.18
C ARG A 195 9.48 15.03 -17.14
N LEU A 196 8.80 16.14 -17.40
CA LEU A 196 7.81 16.74 -16.50
C LEU A 196 6.63 15.78 -16.26
N PHE A 197 6.03 15.28 -17.34
CA PHE A 197 4.90 14.34 -17.24
C PHE A 197 5.31 13.02 -16.58
N SER A 198 6.45 12.44 -16.98
CA SER A 198 6.87 11.13 -16.46
C SER A 198 7.23 11.17 -14.98
N LYS A 199 7.70 12.28 -14.43
CA LYS A 199 8.04 12.41 -13.01
C LYS A 199 6.80 12.19 -12.13
N ASN A 200 5.72 12.88 -12.42
CA ASN A 200 4.50 12.81 -11.63
C ASN A 200 3.83 11.41 -11.70
N ILE A 201 3.83 10.80 -12.89
CA ILE A 201 3.32 9.43 -13.07
C ILE A 201 4.18 8.41 -12.31
N GLN A 202 5.50 8.58 -12.26
CA GLN A 202 6.39 7.70 -11.49
C GLN A 202 6.16 7.82 -9.98
N ILE A 203 5.91 9.04 -9.47
CA ILE A 203 5.57 9.26 -8.06
C ILE A 203 4.26 8.53 -7.73
N LEU A 204 3.24 8.69 -8.57
CA LEU A 204 1.96 7.99 -8.43
C LEU A 204 2.13 6.47 -8.45
N SER A 205 2.88 5.94 -9.42
CA SER A 205 3.13 4.49 -9.54
C SER A 205 3.83 3.92 -8.32
N ARG A 206 4.83 4.61 -7.77
CA ARG A 206 5.49 4.21 -6.52
C ARG A 206 4.54 4.29 -5.33
N GLY A 207 3.70 5.33 -5.27
CA GLY A 207 2.69 5.46 -4.23
C GLY A 207 1.73 4.26 -4.20
N VAL A 208 1.26 3.81 -5.37
CA VAL A 208 0.43 2.60 -5.48
C VAL A 208 1.17 1.36 -4.96
N GLU A 209 2.45 1.21 -5.28
CA GLU A 209 3.27 0.07 -4.83
C GLU A 209 3.46 0.09 -3.30
N VAL A 210 3.71 1.25 -2.70
CA VAL A 210 3.84 1.43 -1.25
C VAL A 210 2.54 1.07 -0.53
N ILE A 211 1.39 1.59 -1.02
CA ILE A 211 0.09 1.24 -0.45
C ILE A 211 -0.21 -0.25 -0.64
N GLY A 212 0.12 -0.82 -1.79
CA GLY A 212 -0.02 -2.26 -2.06
C GLY A 212 0.83 -3.14 -1.13
N SER A 213 1.92 -2.62 -0.58
CA SER A 213 2.72 -3.30 0.44
C SER A 213 2.20 -3.14 1.88
N GLY A 214 1.09 -2.39 2.07
CA GLY A 214 0.42 -2.21 3.35
C GLY A 214 0.75 -0.91 4.09
N ASP A 215 1.63 -0.06 3.57
CA ASP A 215 1.90 1.24 4.17
C ASP A 215 0.88 2.30 3.70
N LEU A 216 -0.15 2.50 4.53
CA LEU A 216 -1.21 3.48 4.31
C LEU A 216 -0.88 4.88 4.86
N SER A 217 0.36 5.13 5.30
CA SER A 217 0.76 6.44 5.84
C SER A 217 1.12 7.45 4.76
N LEU A 218 1.32 6.99 3.52
CA LEU A 218 1.79 7.79 2.39
C LEU A 218 0.76 8.84 1.98
N ASN A 219 1.23 10.09 1.86
CA ASN A 219 0.51 11.19 1.23
C ASN A 219 1.30 11.69 0.03
N LEU A 220 0.70 11.71 -1.16
CA LEU A 220 1.36 12.15 -2.38
C LEU A 220 1.26 13.66 -2.53
N GLU A 221 2.38 14.35 -2.51
CA GLU A 221 2.49 15.78 -2.76
C GLU A 221 2.76 16.05 -4.26
N ILE A 222 1.72 16.00 -5.09
CA ILE A 222 1.77 16.36 -6.50
C ILE A 222 1.01 17.66 -6.71
N ASN A 223 1.75 18.76 -6.85
CA ASN A 223 1.21 20.08 -7.14
C ASN A 223 1.05 20.24 -8.66
N SER A 224 -0.04 19.72 -9.20
CA SER A 224 -0.47 19.94 -10.58
C SER A 224 -1.93 20.37 -10.59
N SER A 225 -2.28 21.25 -11.53
CA SER A 225 -3.67 21.71 -11.76
C SER A 225 -4.38 20.96 -12.88
N ASP A 226 -3.75 19.92 -13.42
CA ASP A 226 -4.25 19.05 -14.48
C ASP A 226 -4.86 17.76 -13.93
N GLU A 227 -5.21 16.83 -14.81
CA GLU A 227 -5.78 15.52 -14.49
C GLU A 227 -4.84 14.68 -13.60
N ILE A 228 -3.54 14.91 -13.65
CA ILE A 228 -2.56 14.23 -12.78
C ILE A 228 -2.68 14.72 -11.34
N GLY A 229 -2.92 16.01 -11.16
CA GLY A 229 -3.21 16.59 -9.84
C GLY A 229 -4.53 16.07 -9.27
N ASP A 230 -5.57 15.96 -10.09
CA ASP A 230 -6.86 15.37 -9.69
C ASP A 230 -6.69 13.90 -9.29
N LEU A 231 -5.94 13.15 -10.06
CA LEU A 231 -5.64 11.75 -9.77
C LEU A 231 -4.88 11.59 -8.44
N ALA A 232 -3.92 12.47 -8.16
CA ALA A 232 -3.18 12.46 -6.89
C ALA A 232 -4.10 12.78 -5.69
N ARG A 233 -5.02 13.75 -5.83
CA ARG A 233 -6.02 14.07 -4.79
C ARG A 233 -6.95 12.89 -4.52
N ASN A 234 -7.46 12.26 -5.58
CA ASN A 234 -8.32 11.09 -5.48
C ASN A 234 -7.58 9.90 -4.86
N PHE A 235 -6.31 9.71 -5.21
CA PHE A 235 -5.45 8.70 -4.62
C PHE A 235 -5.26 8.92 -3.11
N ASN A 236 -4.95 10.14 -2.68
CA ASN A 236 -4.82 10.48 -1.26
C ASN A 236 -6.14 10.27 -0.50
N THR A 237 -7.27 10.65 -1.12
CA THR A 237 -8.61 10.39 -0.55
C THR A 237 -8.87 8.89 -0.38
N MET A 238 -8.52 8.08 -1.38
CA MET A 238 -8.62 6.62 -1.30
C MET A 238 -7.74 6.06 -0.17
N THR A 239 -6.51 6.54 -0.04
CA THR A 239 -5.58 6.11 1.02
C THR A 239 -6.13 6.40 2.41
N VAL A 240 -6.69 7.59 2.62
CA VAL A 240 -7.35 7.95 3.89
C VAL A 240 -8.50 6.99 4.19
N LYS A 241 -9.39 6.74 3.22
CA LYS A 241 -10.52 5.80 3.40
C LYS A 241 -10.07 4.35 3.69
N LEU A 242 -8.98 3.90 3.05
CA LEU A 242 -8.41 2.58 3.33
C LEU A 242 -7.87 2.50 4.75
N ARG A 243 -7.18 3.54 5.24
CA ARG A 243 -6.71 3.62 6.61
C ARG A 243 -7.87 3.59 7.61
N GLU A 244 -8.89 4.43 7.40
CA GLU A 244 -10.09 4.45 8.24
C GLU A 244 -10.78 3.07 8.29
N ALA A 245 -10.84 2.37 7.16
CA ALA A 245 -11.40 1.02 7.11
C ALA A 245 -10.54 -0.02 7.85
N ASP A 246 -9.22 0.09 7.78
CA ASP A 246 -8.29 -0.80 8.49
C ASP A 246 -8.32 -0.53 10.00
N ASP A 247 -8.31 0.73 10.41
CA ASP A 247 -8.47 1.15 11.81
C ASP A 247 -9.83 0.69 12.38
N PHE A 248 -10.91 0.83 11.60
CA PHE A 248 -12.23 0.33 11.98
C PHE A 248 -12.24 -1.18 12.13
N LYS A 249 -11.62 -1.92 11.21
CA LYS A 249 -11.48 -3.37 11.29
C LYS A 249 -10.70 -3.79 12.54
N ALA A 250 -9.59 -3.13 12.85
CA ALA A 250 -8.80 -3.39 14.04
C ALA A 250 -9.61 -3.12 15.34
N ALA A 251 -10.33 -1.99 15.39
CA ALA A 251 -11.20 -1.65 16.50
C ALA A 251 -12.35 -2.65 16.67
N LEU A 252 -12.93 -3.13 15.56
CA LEU A 252 -13.98 -4.13 15.56
C LEU A 252 -13.47 -5.47 16.12
N LEU A 253 -12.32 -5.95 15.65
CA LEU A 253 -11.67 -7.18 16.14
C LEU A 253 -11.34 -7.07 17.65
N HIS A 254 -10.81 -5.93 18.08
CA HIS A 254 -10.56 -5.67 19.50
C HIS A 254 -11.86 -5.66 20.34
N SER A 255 -12.96 -5.16 19.76
CA SER A 255 -14.26 -5.22 20.43
C SER A 255 -14.80 -6.63 20.53
N TYR A 256 -14.64 -7.44 19.50
CA TYR A 256 -15.05 -8.85 19.53
C TYR A 256 -14.22 -9.68 20.52
N SER A 257 -12.92 -9.40 20.70
CA SER A 257 -12.09 -10.14 21.67
C SER A 257 -12.52 -9.96 23.14
N LYS A 258 -13.31 -8.91 23.43
CA LYS A 258 -13.93 -8.73 24.75
C LYS A 258 -15.08 -9.70 25.02
N PHE A 259 -15.67 -10.29 24.00
CA PHE A 259 -16.79 -11.24 24.10
C PHE A 259 -16.36 -12.69 23.90
N VAL A 260 -15.30 -12.92 23.13
CA VAL A 260 -14.73 -14.25 22.89
C VAL A 260 -13.23 -14.17 23.19
N PRO A 261 -12.79 -14.83 24.29
CA PRO A 261 -11.36 -14.84 24.60
C PRO A 261 -10.52 -15.39 23.44
N THR A 262 -9.41 -14.74 23.14
CA THR A 262 -8.50 -15.17 22.07
C THR A 262 -7.94 -16.56 22.32
N GLU A 263 -7.69 -16.89 23.58
CA GLU A 263 -7.24 -18.20 24.03
C GLU A 263 -8.21 -19.32 23.65
N PHE A 264 -9.51 -19.02 23.64
CA PHE A 264 -10.53 -19.97 23.23
C PHE A 264 -10.42 -20.31 21.74
N ILE A 265 -10.13 -19.30 20.90
CA ILE A 265 -9.91 -19.45 19.45
C ILE A 265 -8.65 -20.28 19.19
N GLU A 266 -7.56 -20.01 19.95
CA GLU A 266 -6.31 -20.76 19.87
C GLU A 266 -6.49 -22.24 20.23
N PHE A 267 -7.23 -22.54 21.29
CA PHE A 267 -7.53 -23.92 21.68
C PHE A 267 -8.28 -24.66 20.58
N LEU A 268 -9.23 -24.01 19.91
CA LEU A 268 -9.94 -24.60 18.77
C LEU A 268 -9.05 -24.71 17.50
N LYS A 269 -7.79 -24.27 17.56
CA LYS A 269 -6.84 -24.25 16.44
C LYS A 269 -7.37 -23.47 15.23
N LYS A 270 -8.08 -22.38 15.48
CA LYS A 270 -8.59 -21.46 14.47
C LYS A 270 -7.71 -20.22 14.39
N ASN A 271 -7.61 -19.63 13.19
CA ASN A 271 -6.81 -18.42 12.97
C ASN A 271 -7.60 -17.13 13.22
N SER A 272 -8.91 -17.22 13.16
CA SER A 272 -9.81 -16.08 13.30
C SER A 272 -11.16 -16.50 13.91
N VAL A 273 -11.82 -15.52 14.52
CA VAL A 273 -13.23 -15.69 14.97
C VAL A 273 -14.17 -16.03 13.79
N LEU A 274 -13.79 -15.64 12.57
CA LEU A 274 -14.55 -15.92 11.35
C LEU A 274 -14.49 -17.40 10.92
N ASP A 275 -13.51 -18.14 11.43
CA ASP A 275 -13.32 -19.57 11.10
C ASP A 275 -14.11 -20.48 12.08
N ILE A 276 -14.75 -19.88 13.09
CA ILE A 276 -15.50 -20.62 14.10
C ILE A 276 -16.85 -21.06 13.51
N THR A 277 -17.14 -22.34 13.67
CA THR A 277 -18.40 -22.94 13.23
C THR A 277 -19.13 -23.64 14.37
N LEU A 278 -20.43 -23.74 14.26
CA LEU A 278 -21.25 -24.49 15.21
C LEU A 278 -20.80 -25.95 15.27
N GLY A 279 -20.52 -26.46 16.50
CA GLY A 279 -20.03 -27.82 16.72
C GLY A 279 -18.51 -27.96 16.75
N ASP A 280 -17.75 -26.90 16.48
CA ASP A 280 -16.30 -26.93 16.74
C ASP A 280 -16.05 -27.26 18.22
N GLN A 281 -15.17 -28.22 18.48
CA GLN A 281 -14.88 -28.67 19.85
C GLN A 281 -13.47 -29.26 19.95
N ILE A 282 -12.91 -29.18 21.15
CA ILE A 282 -11.67 -29.85 21.53
C ILE A 282 -11.75 -30.38 22.95
N GLU A 283 -11.22 -31.56 23.17
CA GLU A 283 -11.08 -32.15 24.51
C GLU A 283 -9.70 -31.84 25.05
N VAL A 284 -9.62 -31.25 26.25
CA VAL A 284 -8.37 -30.85 26.90
C VAL A 284 -8.44 -31.03 28.40
N ASP A 285 -7.29 -31.26 29.05
CA ASP A 285 -7.17 -31.24 30.51
C ASP A 285 -6.85 -29.82 30.96
N MET A 286 -7.69 -29.22 31.80
CA MET A 286 -7.52 -27.87 32.34
C MET A 286 -7.88 -27.76 33.80
N SER A 287 -7.35 -26.73 34.43
CA SER A 287 -7.73 -26.33 35.77
C SER A 287 -8.82 -25.28 35.72
N ILE A 288 -9.91 -25.51 36.43
CA ILE A 288 -11.08 -24.67 36.51
C ILE A 288 -11.07 -23.97 37.85
N LEU A 289 -11.22 -22.65 37.82
CA LEU A 289 -11.37 -21.81 39.02
C LEU A 289 -12.76 -21.18 39.01
N PHE A 290 -13.49 -21.35 40.07
CA PHE A 290 -14.68 -20.57 40.40
C PHE A 290 -14.38 -19.65 41.56
N SER A 291 -14.82 -18.39 41.47
CA SER A 291 -14.77 -17.42 42.56
C SER A 291 -16.10 -16.71 42.69
N ASP A 292 -16.64 -16.58 43.91
CA ASP A 292 -17.93 -15.94 44.18
C ASP A 292 -17.86 -15.00 45.40
N ILE A 293 -18.62 -13.89 45.38
CA ILE A 293 -18.68 -12.94 46.51
C ILE A 293 -19.61 -13.49 47.59
N ARG A 294 -19.09 -13.54 48.79
CA ARG A 294 -19.87 -14.00 49.95
C ARG A 294 -21.05 -13.08 50.24
N SER A 295 -22.25 -13.66 50.32
CA SER A 295 -23.50 -12.95 50.63
C SER A 295 -23.79 -11.79 49.69
N PHE A 296 -23.41 -11.92 48.42
CA PHE A 296 -23.63 -10.87 47.40
C PHE A 296 -25.10 -10.45 47.34
N THR A 297 -26.04 -11.40 47.34
CA THR A 297 -27.49 -11.09 47.33
C THR A 297 -27.87 -10.11 48.44
N THR A 298 -27.42 -10.35 49.67
CA THR A 298 -27.70 -9.48 50.82
C THR A 298 -27.04 -8.11 50.69
N ILE A 299 -25.85 -8.04 50.02
CA ILE A 299 -25.16 -6.79 49.77
C ILE A 299 -25.88 -5.99 48.68
N SER A 300 -26.28 -6.65 47.59
CA SER A 300 -26.93 -6.02 46.44
C SER A 300 -28.36 -5.53 46.74
N GLU A 301 -29.09 -6.22 47.66
CA GLU A 301 -30.41 -5.78 48.10
C GLU A 301 -30.40 -4.40 48.79
N LYS A 302 -29.25 -3.97 49.30
CA LYS A 302 -29.08 -2.65 49.95
C LYS A 302 -28.67 -1.56 48.94
N MET A 303 -28.48 -1.91 47.67
CA MET A 303 -27.97 -1.03 46.60
C MET A 303 -29.04 -0.78 45.55
N THR A 304 -28.96 0.36 44.88
CA THR A 304 -29.68 0.59 43.63
C THR A 304 -29.11 -0.28 42.51
N ALA A 305 -29.86 -0.47 41.43
CA ALA A 305 -29.37 -1.20 40.26
C ALA A 305 -28.07 -0.61 39.71
N GLU A 306 -27.97 0.72 39.64
CA GLU A 306 -26.76 1.42 39.15
C GLU A 306 -25.55 1.17 40.08
N GLU A 307 -25.76 1.24 41.39
CA GLU A 307 -24.69 0.98 42.36
C GLU A 307 -24.25 -0.48 42.31
N THR A 308 -25.18 -1.42 42.17
CA THR A 308 -24.87 -2.84 42.00
C THR A 308 -24.01 -3.08 40.77
N PHE A 309 -24.37 -2.53 39.61
CA PHE A 309 -23.55 -2.62 38.39
C PHE A 309 -22.17 -1.98 38.56
N LYS A 310 -22.07 -0.81 39.16
CA LYS A 310 -20.80 -0.15 39.45
C LYS A 310 -19.93 -0.98 40.37
N PHE A 311 -20.53 -1.59 41.41
CA PHE A 311 -19.83 -2.45 42.34
C PHE A 311 -19.30 -3.71 41.66
N ILE A 312 -20.15 -4.45 40.93
CA ILE A 312 -19.72 -5.65 40.20
C ILE A 312 -18.58 -5.32 39.23
N ASN A 313 -18.75 -4.28 38.38
CA ASN A 313 -17.71 -3.90 37.42
C ASN A 313 -16.41 -3.49 38.13
N SER A 314 -16.45 -2.79 39.25
CA SER A 314 -15.27 -2.43 40.05
C SER A 314 -14.56 -3.68 40.60
N TYR A 315 -15.32 -4.64 41.09
CA TYR A 315 -14.80 -5.91 41.57
C TYR A 315 -14.16 -6.74 40.46
N LEU A 316 -14.89 -6.96 39.37
CA LEU A 316 -14.39 -7.72 38.22
C LEU A 316 -13.15 -7.09 37.57
N HIS A 317 -13.09 -5.74 37.56
CA HIS A 317 -11.92 -5.01 37.09
C HIS A 317 -10.68 -5.22 37.95
N ALA A 318 -10.87 -5.40 39.27
CA ALA A 318 -9.78 -5.71 40.19
C ALA A 318 -9.31 -7.17 40.08
N MET A 319 -10.27 -8.12 39.96
CA MET A 319 -9.98 -9.55 39.99
C MET A 319 -9.53 -10.12 38.64
N GLY A 320 -10.04 -9.60 37.53
CA GLY A 320 -9.73 -10.10 36.18
C GLY A 320 -8.24 -10.16 35.86
N PRO A 321 -7.46 -9.12 36.13
CA PRO A 321 -6.01 -9.12 35.89
C PRO A 321 -5.24 -10.22 36.61
N CYS A 322 -5.72 -10.69 37.77
CA CYS A 322 -5.10 -11.81 38.50
C CYS A 322 -5.16 -13.12 37.70
N VAL A 323 -6.23 -13.31 36.94
CA VAL A 323 -6.39 -14.48 36.04
C VAL A 323 -5.43 -14.42 34.87
N THR A 324 -5.41 -13.30 34.14
CA THR A 324 -4.59 -13.16 32.94
C THR A 324 -3.09 -13.10 33.24
N LYS A 325 -2.68 -12.51 34.36
CA LYS A 325 -1.29 -12.50 34.86
C LYS A 325 -0.72 -13.91 35.01
N GLN A 326 -1.55 -14.88 35.38
CA GLN A 326 -1.16 -16.28 35.56
C GLN A 326 -1.50 -17.15 34.34
N ASN A 327 -1.53 -16.55 33.14
CA ASN A 327 -1.79 -17.22 31.86
C ASN A 327 -3.12 -17.99 31.82
N GLY A 328 -4.12 -17.54 32.60
CA GLY A 328 -5.48 -18.00 32.53
C GLY A 328 -6.35 -17.07 31.69
N PHE A 329 -7.53 -17.53 31.33
CA PHE A 329 -8.56 -16.70 30.72
C PHE A 329 -9.90 -16.90 31.42
N ILE A 330 -10.72 -15.86 31.39
CA ILE A 330 -12.07 -15.89 31.96
C ILE A 330 -13.01 -16.44 30.87
N ASP A 331 -13.65 -17.57 31.20
CA ASP A 331 -14.65 -18.14 30.30
C ASP A 331 -15.94 -17.31 30.35
N LYS A 332 -16.43 -17.01 31.52
CA LYS A 332 -17.61 -16.16 31.70
C LYS A 332 -17.72 -15.62 33.12
N TYR A 333 -18.51 -14.58 33.24
CA TYR A 333 -19.02 -14.08 34.51
C TYR A 333 -20.45 -14.60 34.73
N ILE A 334 -20.73 -15.10 35.93
CA ILE A 334 -22.04 -15.65 36.31
C ILE A 334 -22.55 -14.80 37.47
N GLY A 335 -23.21 -13.67 37.17
CA GLY A 335 -23.52 -12.65 38.17
C GLY A 335 -22.26 -12.01 38.73
N ASP A 336 -21.99 -12.22 40.00
CA ASP A 336 -20.77 -11.80 40.70
C ASP A 336 -19.66 -12.87 40.71
N ALA A 337 -19.95 -14.07 40.19
CA ALA A 337 -18.99 -15.15 40.13
C ALA A 337 -18.10 -15.05 38.86
N ILE A 338 -16.85 -15.46 39.01
CA ILE A 338 -15.88 -15.59 37.93
C ILE A 338 -15.62 -17.07 37.67
N MET A 339 -15.78 -17.51 36.43
CA MET A 339 -15.30 -18.81 35.97
C MET A 339 -14.08 -18.59 35.08
N ALA A 340 -12.95 -19.13 35.50
CA ALA A 340 -11.68 -19.00 34.78
C ALA A 340 -11.04 -20.36 34.51
N LEU A 341 -10.26 -20.44 33.44
CA LEU A 341 -9.60 -21.65 32.96
C LEU A 341 -8.09 -21.43 32.84
N PHE A 342 -7.34 -22.47 33.24
CA PHE A 342 -5.87 -22.45 33.24
C PHE A 342 -5.32 -23.75 32.65
N ARG A 343 -4.16 -23.67 32.04
CA ARG A 343 -3.47 -24.84 31.47
C ARG A 343 -2.91 -25.78 32.56
N THR A 344 -2.57 -25.22 33.73
CA THR A 344 -1.97 -25.97 34.85
C THR A 344 -2.65 -25.64 36.16
N PRO A 345 -2.70 -26.59 37.15
CA PRO A 345 -3.24 -26.33 38.47
C PRO A 345 -2.40 -25.31 39.26
N GLU A 346 -1.11 -25.21 39.00
CA GLU A 346 -0.24 -24.22 39.65
C GLU A 346 -0.66 -22.80 39.26
N ASN A 347 -0.89 -22.53 37.95
CA ASN A 347 -1.35 -21.22 37.49
C ASN A 347 -2.72 -20.85 38.08
N ALA A 348 -3.65 -21.81 38.18
CA ALA A 348 -4.95 -21.57 38.78
C ALA A 348 -4.81 -21.22 40.27
N LEU A 349 -3.92 -21.91 40.98
CA LEU A 349 -3.66 -21.69 42.39
C LEU A 349 -2.98 -20.35 42.67
N ASP A 350 -1.95 -19.99 41.87
CA ASP A 350 -1.29 -18.71 41.98
C ASP A 350 -2.24 -17.54 41.62
N ALA A 351 -3.13 -17.72 40.66
CA ALA A 351 -4.17 -16.74 40.34
C ALA A 351 -5.15 -16.55 41.53
N ALA A 352 -5.56 -17.65 42.17
CA ALA A 352 -6.43 -17.58 43.32
C ALA A 352 -5.78 -16.84 44.51
N ILE A 353 -4.49 -17.05 44.73
CA ILE A 353 -3.72 -16.36 45.78
C ILE A 353 -3.62 -14.86 45.40
N ASP A 354 -3.24 -14.52 44.17
CA ASP A 354 -3.22 -13.15 43.67
C ASP A 354 -4.60 -12.45 43.84
N MET A 355 -5.70 -13.15 43.60
CA MET A 355 -7.05 -12.63 43.80
C MET A 355 -7.34 -12.33 45.30
N LEU A 356 -6.89 -13.16 46.24
CA LEU A 356 -7.05 -12.90 47.64
C LEU A 356 -6.20 -11.73 48.13
N ASP A 357 -4.98 -11.59 47.62
CA ASP A 357 -4.10 -10.47 47.92
C ASP A 357 -4.66 -9.16 47.33
N GLU A 358 -5.16 -9.17 46.08
CA GLU A 358 -5.83 -8.00 45.50
C GLU A 358 -7.13 -7.66 46.22
N LEU A 359 -7.89 -8.67 46.69
CA LEU A 359 -9.08 -8.44 47.50
C LEU A 359 -8.76 -7.70 48.79
N TYR A 360 -7.61 -8.00 49.42
CA TYR A 360 -7.16 -7.27 50.60
C TYR A 360 -6.95 -5.79 50.27
N LEU A 361 -6.30 -5.48 49.15
CA LEU A 361 -6.09 -4.09 48.68
C LEU A 361 -7.42 -3.41 48.28
N TYR A 362 -8.27 -4.13 47.59
CA TYR A 362 -9.60 -3.67 47.23
C TYR A 362 -10.45 -3.31 48.46
N ASN A 363 -10.45 -4.15 49.47
CA ASN A 363 -11.15 -3.93 50.74
C ASN A 363 -10.59 -2.70 51.50
N LYS A 364 -9.29 -2.44 51.42
CA LYS A 364 -8.71 -1.24 52.04
C LYS A 364 -9.31 0.03 51.39
N LYS A 365 -9.38 0.06 50.04
CA LYS A 365 -10.00 1.17 49.30
C LYS A 365 -11.51 1.27 49.58
N ARG A 366 -12.20 0.16 49.84
CA ARG A 366 -13.63 0.17 50.20
C ARG A 366 -13.85 0.85 51.55
N VAL A 367 -13.07 0.47 52.56
CA VAL A 367 -13.15 1.05 53.90
C VAL A 367 -12.84 2.56 53.89
N GLU A 368 -11.87 2.98 53.11
CA GLU A 368 -11.56 4.42 52.92
C GLU A 368 -12.75 5.22 52.34
N LYS A 369 -13.72 4.54 51.72
CA LYS A 369 -14.94 5.12 51.12
C LYS A 369 -16.19 4.77 51.91
N ASP A 370 -16.05 4.33 53.15
CA ASP A 370 -17.15 3.93 54.05
C ASP A 370 -18.00 2.74 53.56
N TYR A 371 -17.44 1.89 52.70
CA TYR A 371 -18.10 0.65 52.29
C TYR A 371 -17.66 -0.53 53.16
N GLU A 372 -18.59 -1.47 53.38
CA GLU A 372 -18.31 -2.72 54.07
C GLU A 372 -17.27 -3.57 53.29
N LYS A 373 -16.40 -4.28 54.06
CA LYS A 373 -15.47 -5.26 53.46
C LYS A 373 -16.28 -6.41 52.87
N ILE A 374 -15.78 -6.92 51.73
CA ILE A 374 -16.30 -8.13 51.13
C ILE A 374 -15.31 -9.27 51.28
N SER A 375 -15.80 -10.49 51.18
CA SER A 375 -14.99 -11.71 51.12
C SER A 375 -15.43 -12.54 49.93
N ILE A 376 -14.51 -13.37 49.41
CA ILE A 376 -14.78 -14.29 48.33
C ILE A 376 -14.53 -15.73 48.75
N GLY A 377 -15.18 -16.67 48.07
CA GLY A 377 -14.85 -18.07 48.06
C GLY A 377 -14.22 -18.45 46.73
N ILE A 378 -13.15 -19.26 46.76
CA ILE A 378 -12.52 -19.75 45.53
C ILE A 378 -12.44 -21.27 45.58
N GLY A 379 -12.90 -21.93 44.51
CA GLY A 379 -12.84 -23.38 44.34
C GLY A 379 -12.06 -23.76 43.09
N ILE A 380 -11.10 -24.68 43.21
CA ILE A 380 -10.26 -25.12 42.08
C ILE A 380 -10.36 -26.63 41.92
N HIS A 381 -10.54 -27.07 40.67
CA HIS A 381 -10.40 -28.48 40.30
C HIS A 381 -9.76 -28.59 38.90
N THR A 382 -8.97 -29.65 38.69
CA THR A 382 -8.35 -29.95 37.41
C THR A 382 -8.94 -31.24 36.86
N GLY A 383 -9.32 -31.21 35.61
CA GLY A 383 -9.84 -32.38 34.91
C GLY A 383 -10.08 -32.16 33.44
N ARG A 384 -10.50 -33.23 32.79
CA ARG A 384 -10.80 -33.23 31.37
C ARG A 384 -12.09 -32.48 31.12
N LEU A 385 -12.08 -31.63 30.12
CA LEU A 385 -13.21 -30.84 29.68
C LEU A 385 -13.28 -30.72 28.17
N ILE A 386 -14.45 -30.42 27.65
CA ILE A 386 -14.70 -30.12 26.25
C ILE A 386 -14.90 -28.60 26.13
N LEU A 387 -13.99 -27.93 25.43
CA LEU A 387 -14.17 -26.58 24.95
C LEU A 387 -14.86 -26.65 23.59
N GLY A 388 -15.98 -25.95 23.39
CA GLY A 388 -16.67 -26.04 22.13
C GLY A 388 -17.67 -24.91 21.89
N ILE A 389 -18.18 -24.87 20.68
CA ILE A 389 -19.17 -23.90 20.22
C ILE A 389 -20.54 -24.57 20.20
N VAL A 390 -21.46 -24.02 20.96
CA VAL A 390 -22.85 -24.51 21.04
C VAL A 390 -23.81 -23.38 20.67
N GLY A 391 -25.03 -23.73 20.29
CA GLY A 391 -26.09 -22.77 20.02
C GLY A 391 -26.89 -23.09 18.76
N SER A 392 -27.34 -22.04 18.11
CA SER A 392 -28.08 -22.09 16.85
C SER A 392 -27.42 -21.19 15.81
N GLU A 393 -27.88 -21.25 14.55
CA GLU A 393 -27.38 -20.36 13.48
C GLU A 393 -27.49 -18.86 13.82
N LEU A 394 -28.47 -18.48 14.64
CA LEU A 394 -28.70 -17.08 15.05
C LEU A 394 -27.91 -16.67 16.28
N ARG A 395 -27.46 -17.63 17.11
CA ARG A 395 -26.72 -17.35 18.33
C ARG A 395 -25.82 -18.52 18.69
N ILE A 396 -24.53 -18.29 18.59
CA ILE A 396 -23.49 -19.22 19.00
C ILE A 396 -22.83 -18.72 20.31
N GLN A 397 -22.36 -19.64 21.13
CA GLN A 397 -21.64 -19.33 22.34
C GLN A 397 -20.51 -20.33 22.53
N GLY A 398 -19.32 -19.82 22.87
CA GLY A 398 -18.23 -20.61 23.40
C GLY A 398 -18.62 -21.13 24.77
N THR A 399 -18.41 -22.39 25.05
CA THR A 399 -18.74 -22.98 26.35
C THR A 399 -17.83 -24.15 26.70
N VAL A 400 -17.83 -24.46 27.97
CA VAL A 400 -17.09 -25.58 28.54
C VAL A 400 -18.08 -26.58 29.11
N ILE A 401 -17.95 -27.83 28.73
CA ILE A 401 -18.81 -28.92 29.17
C ILE A 401 -17.93 -29.96 29.86
N SER A 402 -18.13 -30.20 31.15
CA SER A 402 -17.44 -31.25 31.90
C SER A 402 -18.00 -31.46 33.31
N ASP A 403 -17.88 -32.66 33.83
CA ASP A 403 -18.05 -32.93 35.26
C ASP A 403 -17.02 -32.18 36.12
N ALA A 404 -15.83 -31.93 35.59
CA ALA A 404 -14.80 -31.17 36.30
C ALA A 404 -15.24 -29.71 36.57
N VAL A 405 -15.98 -29.09 35.64
CA VAL A 405 -16.58 -27.75 35.84
C VAL A 405 -17.57 -27.76 37.00
N ASN A 406 -18.46 -28.77 37.04
CA ASN A 406 -19.43 -28.92 38.09
C ASN A 406 -18.76 -29.16 39.45
N LEU A 407 -17.65 -29.92 39.46
CA LEU A 407 -16.92 -30.20 40.71
C LEU A 407 -16.20 -28.95 41.23
N ALA A 408 -15.54 -28.17 40.35
CA ALA A 408 -14.91 -26.91 40.75
C ALA A 408 -15.92 -25.92 41.37
N SER A 409 -17.09 -25.75 40.72
CA SER A 409 -18.18 -24.93 41.27
C SER A 409 -18.66 -25.39 42.64
N ARG A 410 -18.79 -26.71 42.85
CA ARG A 410 -19.18 -27.25 44.16
C ARG A 410 -18.10 -27.07 45.21
N ILE A 411 -16.82 -27.22 44.86
CA ILE A 411 -15.70 -26.93 45.75
C ILE A 411 -15.73 -25.46 46.18
N GLU A 412 -16.06 -24.54 45.24
CA GLU A 412 -16.27 -23.13 45.60
C GLU A 412 -17.40 -23.03 46.68
N GLY A 413 -18.58 -23.62 46.44
CA GLY A 413 -19.69 -23.58 47.38
C GLY A 413 -19.33 -24.11 48.80
N LEU A 414 -18.46 -25.12 48.89
CA LEU A 414 -17.95 -25.64 50.17
C LEU A 414 -17.15 -24.61 50.96
N THR A 415 -16.56 -23.64 50.30
CA THR A 415 -15.81 -22.54 50.94
C THR A 415 -16.69 -21.79 51.96
N LYS A 416 -17.98 -21.61 51.65
CA LYS A 416 -18.95 -20.98 52.56
C LYS A 416 -19.22 -21.85 53.81
N MET A 417 -19.39 -23.13 53.57
CA MET A 417 -19.68 -24.09 54.62
C MET A 417 -18.52 -24.19 55.62
N TYR A 418 -17.31 -24.44 55.14
CA TYR A 418 -16.12 -24.62 55.96
C TYR A 418 -15.46 -23.30 56.41
N GLY A 419 -15.92 -22.15 55.93
CA GLY A 419 -15.34 -20.85 56.28
C GLY A 419 -13.92 -20.65 55.71
N ALA A 420 -13.61 -21.36 54.65
CA ALA A 420 -12.33 -21.27 53.95
C ALA A 420 -12.40 -20.24 52.81
N SER A 421 -11.33 -19.52 52.51
CA SER A 421 -11.28 -18.60 51.39
C SER A 421 -10.97 -19.32 50.07
N LEU A 422 -10.16 -20.36 50.09
CA LEU A 422 -9.67 -21.08 48.93
C LEU A 422 -9.65 -22.60 49.22
N LEU A 423 -10.41 -23.34 48.44
CA LEU A 423 -10.44 -24.79 48.45
C LEU A 423 -10.01 -25.36 47.10
N MET A 424 -9.32 -26.49 47.17
CA MET A 424 -8.85 -27.20 45.96
C MET A 424 -9.05 -28.71 46.17
N SER A 425 -9.33 -29.46 45.11
CA SER A 425 -9.30 -30.92 45.21
C SER A 425 -7.85 -31.38 45.42
N GLU A 426 -7.66 -32.37 46.33
CA GLU A 426 -6.33 -32.93 46.61
C GLU A 426 -5.69 -33.55 45.35
N GLU A 427 -6.51 -34.13 44.47
CA GLU A 427 -6.09 -34.69 43.20
C GLU A 427 -5.41 -33.60 42.32
N SER A 428 -6.02 -32.41 42.23
CA SER A 428 -5.45 -31.29 41.49
C SER A 428 -4.18 -30.75 42.12
N PHE A 429 -4.14 -30.67 43.45
CA PHE A 429 -2.94 -30.25 44.18
C PHE A 429 -1.79 -31.23 43.99
N ASN A 430 -2.08 -32.52 43.86
CA ASN A 430 -1.07 -33.56 43.68
C ASN A 430 -0.36 -33.51 42.34
N ILE A 431 -0.93 -32.84 41.34
CA ILE A 431 -0.30 -32.59 40.03
C ILE A 431 0.77 -31.48 40.12
N ILE A 432 0.68 -30.57 41.11
CA ILE A 432 1.62 -29.45 41.27
C ILE A 432 3.01 -29.99 41.65
N GLU A 433 4.04 -29.51 40.98
CA GLU A 433 5.42 -29.95 41.21
C GLU A 433 6.01 -29.32 42.48
N LYS A 434 5.84 -28.00 42.70
CA LYS A 434 6.45 -27.22 43.79
C LYS A 434 5.45 -27.02 44.94
N LYS A 435 5.04 -28.11 45.59
CA LYS A 435 4.04 -28.10 46.64
C LYS A 435 4.47 -27.38 47.91
N GLU A 436 5.76 -27.34 48.19
CA GLU A 436 6.36 -26.72 49.38
C GLU A 436 6.14 -25.19 49.44
N LYS A 437 5.75 -24.59 48.34
CA LYS A 437 5.38 -23.16 48.24
C LYS A 437 4.05 -22.86 48.94
N TYR A 438 3.20 -23.87 49.13
CA TYR A 438 1.83 -23.70 49.59
C TYR A 438 1.57 -24.34 50.95
N TYR A 439 0.90 -23.60 51.80
CA TYR A 439 0.42 -24.09 53.09
C TYR A 439 -0.94 -24.72 52.89
N THR A 440 -1.09 -26.00 53.26
CA THR A 440 -2.30 -26.77 53.03
C THR A 440 -2.84 -27.38 54.31
N ARG A 441 -4.16 -27.56 54.32
CA ARG A 441 -4.88 -28.24 55.38
C ARG A 441 -5.96 -29.17 54.83
N ILE A 442 -6.05 -30.39 55.20
CA ILE A 442 -7.16 -31.31 54.86
C ILE A 442 -8.45 -30.74 55.41
N ILE A 443 -9.52 -30.69 54.63
CA ILE A 443 -10.84 -30.20 55.05
C ILE A 443 -11.84 -31.33 55.19
N ASP A 444 -12.09 -32.08 54.13
CA ASP A 444 -13.08 -33.16 54.16
C ASP A 444 -12.94 -34.05 52.90
N ARG A 445 -13.64 -35.20 52.96
CA ARG A 445 -13.92 -36.06 51.83
C ARG A 445 -15.39 -35.91 51.43
N VAL A 446 -15.68 -35.44 50.24
CA VAL A 446 -17.04 -35.13 49.87
C VAL A 446 -17.51 -35.99 48.70
N LYS A 447 -18.72 -36.48 48.75
CA LYS A 447 -19.37 -37.16 47.64
C LYS A 447 -20.21 -36.14 46.88
N VAL A 448 -19.82 -35.93 45.62
CA VAL A 448 -20.48 -34.98 44.76
C VAL A 448 -21.63 -35.68 44.01
N LYS A 449 -22.83 -35.11 44.06
CA LYS A 449 -24.01 -35.68 43.36
C LYS A 449 -23.68 -35.99 41.90
N GLY A 450 -23.85 -37.26 41.48
CA GLY A 450 -23.55 -37.75 40.14
C GLY A 450 -22.13 -38.34 39.96
N LYS A 451 -21.28 -38.38 41.02
CA LYS A 451 -20.03 -39.15 41.00
C LYS A 451 -20.07 -40.25 42.05
N ASP A 452 -19.66 -41.47 41.66
CA ASP A 452 -19.57 -42.60 42.57
C ASP A 452 -18.35 -42.52 43.50
N LYS A 453 -17.29 -41.85 43.06
CA LYS A 453 -16.05 -41.72 43.84
C LYS A 453 -16.04 -40.41 44.62
N PRO A 454 -15.77 -40.46 45.94
CA PRO A 454 -15.60 -39.27 46.75
C PRO A 454 -14.30 -38.54 46.41
N VAL A 455 -14.27 -37.22 46.63
CA VAL A 455 -13.14 -36.34 46.36
C VAL A 455 -12.62 -35.75 47.66
N ASP A 456 -11.33 -35.88 47.92
CA ASP A 456 -10.67 -35.21 49.05
C ASP A 456 -10.45 -33.73 48.69
N VAL A 457 -10.82 -32.85 49.64
CA VAL A 457 -10.74 -31.39 49.49
C VAL A 457 -9.77 -30.84 50.51
N ILE A 458 -8.87 -29.99 50.07
CA ILE A 458 -7.90 -29.30 50.91
C ILE A 458 -8.14 -27.78 50.88
N GLU A 459 -7.85 -27.13 51.99
CA GLU A 459 -7.78 -25.69 52.11
C GLU A 459 -6.35 -25.23 51.81
N ILE A 460 -6.22 -24.21 50.98
CA ILE A 460 -4.98 -23.49 50.77
C ILE A 460 -5.01 -22.26 51.65
N LEU A 461 -3.99 -22.08 52.47
CA LEU A 461 -3.94 -21.04 53.48
C LEU A 461 -3.28 -19.75 52.96
N ASN A 462 -2.52 -19.84 51.88
CA ASN A 462 -1.91 -18.70 51.23
C ASN A 462 -2.97 -17.64 50.83
N GLY A 463 -2.60 -16.37 50.86
CA GLY A 463 -3.55 -15.25 50.63
C GLY A 463 -4.38 -14.86 51.87
N ASN A 464 -4.30 -15.63 52.98
CA ASN A 464 -4.85 -15.21 54.26
C ASN A 464 -3.81 -14.40 55.07
N SER A 465 -4.25 -13.72 56.12
CA SER A 465 -3.32 -13.04 57.02
C SER A 465 -2.40 -14.04 57.74
N GLU A 466 -1.17 -13.65 58.03
CA GLU A 466 -0.17 -14.48 58.74
C GLU A 466 -0.73 -15.06 60.03
N ARG A 467 -1.54 -14.29 60.75
CA ARG A 467 -2.22 -14.76 61.98
C ARG A 467 -3.11 -15.97 61.71
N ILE A 468 -3.90 -15.94 60.62
CA ILE A 468 -4.81 -17.05 60.26
C ILE A 468 -3.98 -18.26 59.82
N ILE A 469 -2.96 -18.03 58.99
CA ILE A 469 -2.06 -19.09 58.53
C ILE A 469 -1.41 -19.81 59.71
N ASN A 470 -0.76 -19.08 60.62
CA ASN A 470 -0.08 -19.65 61.76
C ASN A 470 -1.03 -20.38 62.67
N LEU A 471 -2.25 -19.87 62.93
CA LEU A 471 -3.27 -20.49 63.75
C LEU A 471 -3.75 -21.82 63.14
N LYS A 472 -4.03 -21.85 61.84
CA LYS A 472 -4.46 -23.08 61.14
C LYS A 472 -3.33 -24.12 61.03
N LEU A 473 -2.09 -23.68 60.82
CA LEU A 473 -0.93 -24.57 60.79
C LEU A 473 -0.64 -25.19 62.11
N SER A 474 -0.79 -24.46 63.22
CA SER A 474 -0.59 -25.00 64.57
C SER A 474 -1.58 -26.13 64.93
N THR A 475 -2.80 -26.09 64.37
CA THR A 475 -3.85 -27.09 64.57
C THR A 475 -3.96 -28.14 63.46
N ASN A 476 -3.09 -28.07 62.41
CA ASN A 476 -3.21 -28.91 61.19
C ASN A 476 -3.06 -30.40 61.49
N HIS A 477 -2.16 -30.77 62.43
CA HIS A 477 -1.98 -32.17 62.86
C HIS A 477 -3.23 -32.72 63.58
N LEU A 478 -3.84 -31.94 64.47
CA LEU A 478 -5.10 -32.31 65.14
C LEU A 478 -6.25 -32.51 64.14
N MET A 479 -6.33 -31.64 63.12
CA MET A 479 -7.35 -31.75 62.06
C MET A 479 -7.18 -33.03 61.25
N LYS A 480 -5.94 -33.37 60.86
CA LYS A 480 -5.62 -34.59 60.12
C LYS A 480 -5.97 -35.83 60.93
N ASP A 481 -5.56 -35.86 62.22
CA ASP A 481 -5.83 -36.98 63.10
C ASP A 481 -7.32 -37.12 63.40
N GLY A 482 -8.01 -36.00 63.65
CA GLY A 482 -9.47 -35.99 63.89
C GLY A 482 -10.25 -36.51 62.67
N ILE A 483 -9.92 -36.09 61.46
CA ILE A 483 -10.56 -36.58 60.23
C ILE A 483 -10.23 -38.07 60.00
N THR A 484 -9.01 -38.50 60.27
CA THR A 484 -8.63 -39.94 60.22
C THR A 484 -9.45 -40.80 61.18
N ARG A 485 -9.54 -40.39 62.43
CA ARG A 485 -10.37 -41.09 63.45
C ARG A 485 -11.84 -41.09 63.05
N PHE A 486 -12.36 -39.98 62.56
CA PHE A 486 -13.73 -39.89 62.08
C PHE A 486 -13.99 -40.91 60.94
N ARG A 487 -13.12 -41.04 60.01
CA ARG A 487 -13.21 -42.00 58.88
C ARG A 487 -13.10 -43.48 59.38
N GLU A 488 -12.29 -43.72 60.37
CA GLU A 488 -12.15 -45.03 61.05
C GLU A 488 -13.33 -45.38 61.96
N ARG A 489 -14.37 -44.54 62.07
CA ARG A 489 -15.53 -44.65 62.96
C ARG A 489 -15.18 -44.51 64.45
N ASP A 490 -13.98 -44.07 64.80
CA ASP A 490 -13.53 -43.74 66.13
C ASP A 490 -13.96 -42.32 66.51
N PHE A 491 -15.28 -42.13 66.59
CA PHE A 491 -15.89 -40.85 66.87
C PHE A 491 -15.49 -40.24 68.18
N ARG A 492 -15.27 -41.08 69.25
CA ARG A 492 -14.88 -40.61 70.56
C ARG A 492 -13.53 -39.87 70.51
N ASN A 493 -12.54 -40.41 69.84
CA ASN A 493 -11.24 -39.77 69.74
C ASN A 493 -11.28 -38.63 68.72
N ALA A 494 -12.06 -38.73 67.64
CA ALA A 494 -12.30 -37.63 66.71
C ALA A 494 -12.84 -36.38 67.41
N ILE A 495 -13.85 -36.55 68.31
CA ILE A 495 -14.42 -35.48 69.14
C ILE A 495 -13.32 -34.74 69.89
N LYS A 496 -12.45 -35.46 70.58
CA LYS A 496 -11.37 -34.86 71.41
C LYS A 496 -10.47 -33.97 70.56
N HIS A 497 -10.06 -34.42 69.36
CA HIS A 497 -9.20 -33.65 68.51
C HIS A 497 -9.88 -32.36 68.00
N PHE A 498 -11.16 -32.43 67.61
CA PHE A 498 -11.89 -31.24 67.16
C PHE A 498 -12.19 -30.26 68.30
N GLU A 499 -12.47 -30.76 69.54
CA GLU A 499 -12.61 -29.90 70.72
C GLU A 499 -11.30 -29.20 71.08
N GLU A 500 -10.16 -29.87 70.94
CA GLU A 500 -8.84 -29.26 71.11
C GLU A 500 -8.56 -28.16 70.09
N ILE A 501 -8.89 -28.38 68.83
CA ILE A 501 -8.80 -27.33 67.81
C ILE A 501 -9.65 -26.13 68.21
N LEU A 502 -10.90 -26.34 68.59
CA LEU A 502 -11.81 -25.25 68.92
C LEU A 502 -11.45 -24.56 70.28
N SER A 503 -10.66 -25.19 71.13
CA SER A 503 -10.09 -24.53 72.30
C SER A 503 -9.00 -23.51 71.92
N ILE A 504 -8.27 -23.74 70.75
CA ILE A 504 -7.22 -22.89 70.20
C ILE A 504 -7.82 -21.84 69.23
N ASP A 505 -8.72 -22.30 68.38
CA ASP A 505 -9.43 -21.42 67.36
C ASP A 505 -10.97 -21.67 67.46
N PRO A 506 -11.67 -20.96 68.37
CA PRO A 506 -13.12 -21.07 68.47
C PRO A 506 -13.91 -20.70 67.20
N LYS A 507 -13.27 -20.08 66.23
CA LYS A 507 -13.88 -19.64 64.95
C LYS A 507 -13.63 -20.63 63.82
N ASP A 508 -12.94 -21.74 64.07
CA ASP A 508 -12.70 -22.76 63.05
C ASP A 508 -14.00 -23.50 62.68
N LYS A 509 -14.63 -23.03 61.56
CA LYS A 509 -15.90 -23.63 61.11
C LYS A 509 -15.72 -25.08 60.66
N ALA A 510 -14.59 -25.43 60.04
CA ALA A 510 -14.35 -26.81 59.62
C ALA A 510 -14.27 -27.77 60.80
N ALA A 511 -13.51 -27.42 61.85
CA ALA A 511 -13.41 -28.20 63.06
C ALA A 511 -14.78 -28.33 63.75
N ASN A 512 -15.56 -27.24 63.83
CA ASN A 512 -16.90 -27.28 64.43
C ASN A 512 -17.86 -28.23 63.67
N ILE A 513 -17.86 -28.19 62.34
CA ILE A 513 -18.68 -29.07 61.50
C ILE A 513 -18.31 -30.55 61.79
N HIS A 514 -17.03 -30.86 61.79
CA HIS A 514 -16.57 -32.21 62.08
C HIS A 514 -16.89 -32.63 63.50
N LEU A 515 -16.77 -31.73 64.47
CA LEU A 515 -17.18 -31.98 65.82
C LEU A 515 -18.67 -32.37 65.93
N GLN A 516 -19.55 -31.53 65.36
CA GLN A 516 -20.98 -31.77 65.34
C GLN A 516 -21.34 -33.10 64.67
N ARG A 517 -20.70 -33.41 63.52
CA ARG A 517 -20.89 -34.71 62.85
C ARG A 517 -20.39 -35.88 63.67
N SER A 518 -19.25 -35.75 64.34
CA SER A 518 -18.68 -36.78 65.18
C SER A 518 -19.59 -37.07 66.39
N ILE A 519 -20.12 -36.05 67.06
CA ILE A 519 -21.10 -36.16 68.14
C ILE A 519 -22.38 -36.85 67.64
N TYR A 520 -22.89 -36.41 66.47
CA TYR A 520 -24.09 -37.01 65.90
C TYR A 520 -23.91 -38.51 65.63
N PHE A 521 -22.84 -38.93 64.96
CA PHE A 521 -22.60 -40.35 64.67
C PHE A 521 -22.16 -41.15 65.86
N HIS A 522 -21.54 -40.56 66.86
CA HIS A 522 -21.28 -41.23 68.16
C HIS A 522 -22.57 -41.65 68.87
N ASN A 523 -23.58 -40.76 68.79
CA ASN A 523 -24.85 -40.99 69.52
C ASN A 523 -25.86 -41.85 68.74
N HIS A 524 -25.85 -41.76 67.35
CA HIS A 524 -26.87 -42.40 66.54
C HIS A 524 -26.32 -43.54 65.66
N GLY A 525 -25.00 -43.75 65.65
CA GLY A 525 -24.37 -44.70 64.75
C GLY A 525 -24.31 -44.20 63.30
N VAL A 526 -23.76 -45.04 62.45
CA VAL A 526 -23.65 -44.77 60.98
C VAL A 526 -24.37 -45.86 60.20
N PRO A 527 -24.92 -45.54 58.96
CA PRO A 527 -25.45 -46.55 58.06
C PRO A 527 -24.42 -47.65 57.75
N PRO A 528 -24.86 -48.91 57.46
CA PRO A 528 -23.95 -50.02 57.20
C PRO A 528 -22.97 -49.72 56.00
N ASP A 529 -23.45 -49.00 55.04
CA ASP A 529 -22.75 -48.61 53.82
C ASP A 529 -22.03 -47.25 53.88
N TRP A 530 -21.90 -46.69 55.10
CA TRP A 530 -21.23 -45.41 55.31
C TRP A 530 -19.72 -45.50 55.05
N GLU A 531 -19.28 -44.72 54.04
CA GLU A 531 -17.90 -44.70 53.58
C GLU A 531 -17.02 -43.57 54.18
N GLY A 532 -17.47 -42.93 55.25
CA GLY A 532 -16.76 -41.81 55.89
C GLY A 532 -16.83 -40.51 55.03
N VAL A 533 -17.88 -40.39 54.28
CA VAL A 533 -18.03 -39.33 53.27
C VAL A 533 -19.22 -38.45 53.65
N SER A 534 -19.04 -37.15 53.47
CA SER A 534 -20.11 -36.18 53.64
C SER A 534 -20.93 -36.09 52.36
N ALA A 535 -22.21 -36.46 52.38
CA ALA A 535 -23.13 -36.25 51.28
C ALA A 535 -23.51 -34.76 51.22
N LEU A 536 -23.23 -34.14 50.08
CA LEU A 536 -23.65 -32.77 49.82
C LEU A 536 -25.09 -32.76 49.28
N ASN A 537 -26.05 -32.63 50.19
CA ASN A 537 -27.49 -32.61 49.87
C ASN A 537 -28.06 -31.23 49.65
N GLU A 538 -27.27 -30.17 49.78
CA GLU A 538 -27.72 -28.78 49.57
C GLU A 538 -27.18 -28.15 48.26
N LYS A 539 -28.08 -27.39 47.61
CA LYS A 539 -27.81 -26.54 46.42
C LYS A 539 -26.97 -25.36 46.81
#